data_52274f52554bf5d0c518448421238122
#
_entry.id   52274f52554bf5d0c518448421238122
#
_cell.length_a   1.000
_cell.length_b   1.000
_cell.length_c   1.000
_cell.angle_alpha   90.00
_cell.angle_beta   90.00
_cell.angle_gamma   90.00
#
_symmetry.space_group_name_H-M   'P 1'
#
loop_
_entity.id
_entity.type
_entity.pdbx_description
1 polymer ?
#
loop_
_entity_poly.entity_id
_entity_poly.type
_entity_poly.pdbx_seq_one_letter_code
_entity_poly.pdbx_strand_id
1 'polypeptide(L)'
;MKTKEKRTTTKFVKRVKDEDQEEEKINFNLIQTMLYKELNKLRQNPKSYIPLIEAEMKTLKKNNVLKKKDSSLQIQTLEGKTAYEDAISFLREQKEVNPLTKEIKLSYAALDLVTDIGERGVVSHQDKDGNYMSERIEKYCEWDYCANEVIEVSSKSATDILISLLVDDGIRDKLNRRALFQNVYNYVGIACGPHTEYEIVTVLVFAGGIRPKGTLFYQLGSEYELRDDDYDYGINQENPFLIHDPDARENATGLRVVKTRKFIGNKSIIVTKKFYKLDDGTEHVVELEEF
;
A
#
# COMPACT_ATOMS: atom_id res chain seq x y z
N MET A 1 10.43 -2.56 -30.58
CA MET A 1 9.34 -3.48 -30.20
C MET A 1 9.18 -3.38 -28.68
N LYS A 2 8.12 -2.72 -28.21
CA LYS A 2 7.85 -2.59 -26.75
C LYS A 2 7.03 -3.80 -26.31
N THR A 3 7.64 -4.70 -25.59
CA THR A 3 6.98 -5.83 -24.94
C THR A 3 6.17 -5.28 -23.75
N LYS A 4 4.84 -5.27 -23.90
CA LYS A 4 3.92 -5.03 -22.79
C LYS A 4 3.92 -6.26 -21.89
N GLU A 5 4.58 -6.20 -20.74
CA GLU A 5 4.35 -7.15 -19.66
C GLU A 5 2.94 -6.96 -19.11
N LYS A 6 2.06 -7.89 -19.42
CA LYS A 6 0.76 -8.03 -18.76
C LYS A 6 1.01 -8.58 -17.36
N ARG A 7 0.95 -7.73 -16.33
CA ARG A 7 0.80 -8.19 -14.95
C ARG A 7 -0.61 -8.76 -14.80
N THR A 8 -0.74 -10.07 -14.95
CA THR A 8 -2.02 -10.76 -14.77
C THR A 8 -2.04 -11.39 -13.39
N THR A 9 -2.50 -10.64 -12.40
CA THR A 9 -2.95 -11.22 -11.12
C THR A 9 -4.38 -11.72 -11.32
N THR A 10 -4.53 -12.90 -11.92
CA THR A 10 -5.85 -13.47 -12.15
C THR A 10 -6.23 -14.34 -10.96
N LYS A 11 -6.83 -13.74 -9.93
CA LYS A 11 -7.63 -14.52 -8.97
C LYS A 11 -8.87 -15.01 -9.70
N PHE A 12 -8.97 -16.30 -9.97
CA PHE A 12 -10.21 -16.88 -10.49
C PHE A 12 -11.26 -16.92 -9.39
N VAL A 13 -12.33 -16.16 -9.55
CA VAL A 13 -13.46 -16.10 -8.63
C VAL A 13 -14.68 -16.74 -9.28
N LYS A 14 -15.28 -17.73 -8.63
CA LYS A 14 -16.52 -18.35 -9.08
C LYS A 14 -17.64 -17.96 -8.12
N ARG A 15 -18.66 -17.25 -8.62
CA ARG A 15 -19.90 -17.01 -7.87
C ARG A 15 -20.69 -18.31 -7.72
N VAL A 16 -21.11 -18.62 -6.50
CA VAL A 16 -22.09 -19.67 -6.19
C VAL A 16 -23.37 -18.94 -5.79
N LYS A 17 -24.42 -19.05 -6.57
CA LYS A 17 -25.74 -18.52 -6.21
C LYS A 17 -26.36 -19.48 -5.20
N ASP A 18 -26.50 -19.04 -3.95
CA ASP A 18 -27.45 -19.60 -2.99
C ASP A 18 -28.70 -18.72 -3.00
N GLU A 19 -29.86 -19.27 -3.36
CA GLU A 19 -31.06 -18.54 -3.77
C GLU A 19 -31.92 -17.94 -2.62
N ASP A 20 -31.56 -18.04 -1.33
CA ASP A 20 -32.42 -17.64 -0.21
C ASP A 20 -31.72 -16.96 0.99
N GLN A 21 -30.71 -16.15 0.79
CA GLN A 21 -30.17 -15.31 1.88
C GLN A 21 -30.49 -13.83 1.61
N GLU A 22 -31.24 -13.19 2.52
CA GLU A 22 -31.31 -11.73 2.57
C GLU A 22 -29.88 -11.19 2.63
N GLU A 23 -29.48 -10.40 1.62
CA GLU A 23 -28.16 -9.80 1.56
C GLU A 23 -28.00 -8.85 2.74
N GLU A 24 -27.25 -9.28 3.74
CA GLU A 24 -26.90 -8.42 4.88
C GLU A 24 -26.15 -7.19 4.33
N LYS A 25 -26.72 -6.01 4.54
CA LYS A 25 -26.17 -4.76 4.00
C LYS A 25 -24.80 -4.49 4.59
N ILE A 26 -23.78 -4.52 3.76
CA ILE A 26 -22.38 -4.29 4.17
C ILE A 26 -22.23 -2.88 4.75
N ASN A 27 -21.75 -2.79 5.99
CA ASN A 27 -21.46 -1.50 6.63
C ASN A 27 -19.98 -1.10 6.40
N PHE A 28 -19.73 -0.43 5.30
CA PHE A 28 -18.37 0.00 4.91
C PHE A 28 -17.71 0.89 5.96
N ASN A 29 -18.46 1.79 6.62
CA ASN A 29 -17.92 2.68 7.66
C ASN A 29 -17.43 1.89 8.89
N LEU A 30 -18.15 0.84 9.26
CA LEU A 30 -17.76 -0.03 10.35
C LEU A 30 -16.46 -0.78 9.97
N ILE A 31 -16.40 -1.34 8.75
CA ILE A 31 -15.21 -2.05 8.26
C ILE A 31 -14.00 -1.13 8.30
N GLN A 32 -14.09 0.09 7.76
CA GLN A 32 -12.99 1.06 7.76
C GLN A 32 -12.51 1.41 9.19
N THR A 33 -13.46 1.59 10.11
CA THR A 33 -13.15 1.91 11.50
C THR A 33 -12.45 0.75 12.20
N MET A 34 -12.93 -0.46 12.00
CA MET A 34 -12.33 -1.66 12.57
C MET A 34 -10.99 -1.97 11.93
N LEU A 35 -10.86 -1.77 10.61
CA LEU A 35 -9.60 -2.01 9.90
C LEU A 35 -8.48 -1.10 10.39
N TYR A 36 -8.77 0.17 10.64
CA TYR A 36 -7.79 1.09 11.24
C TYR A 36 -7.29 0.59 12.62
N LYS A 37 -8.21 0.13 13.47
CA LYS A 37 -7.86 -0.39 14.80
C LYS A 37 -7.05 -1.68 14.72
N GLU A 38 -7.50 -2.63 13.90
CA GLU A 38 -6.84 -3.92 13.75
C GLU A 38 -5.47 -3.79 13.04
N LEU A 39 -5.32 -2.85 12.08
CA LEU A 39 -4.03 -2.56 11.46
C LEU A 39 -3.01 -2.08 12.50
N ASN A 40 -3.38 -1.16 13.37
CA ASN A 40 -2.49 -0.68 14.42
C ASN A 40 -2.18 -1.75 15.47
N LYS A 41 -3.15 -2.60 15.81
CA LYS A 41 -2.92 -3.75 16.66
C LYS A 41 -1.96 -4.76 16.02
N LEU A 42 -2.12 -5.05 14.73
CA LEU A 42 -1.20 -5.88 13.96
C LEU A 42 0.23 -5.30 13.97
N ARG A 43 0.38 -4.00 13.73
CA ARG A 43 1.68 -3.31 13.73
C ARG A 43 2.39 -3.39 15.09
N GLN A 44 1.64 -3.24 16.18
CA GLN A 44 2.17 -3.29 17.55
C GLN A 44 2.35 -4.73 18.06
N ASN A 45 1.62 -5.71 17.54
CA ASN A 45 1.76 -7.12 17.90
C ASN A 45 1.57 -8.04 16.67
N PRO A 46 2.59 -8.12 15.78
CA PRO A 46 2.51 -8.91 14.55
C PRO A 46 2.14 -10.37 14.80
N LYS A 47 2.65 -10.98 15.88
CA LYS A 47 2.45 -12.38 16.21
C LYS A 47 1.00 -12.71 16.59
N SER A 48 0.19 -11.70 16.94
CA SER A 48 -1.23 -11.92 17.29
C SER A 48 -2.06 -12.43 16.11
N TYR A 49 -1.59 -12.25 14.88
CA TYR A 49 -2.27 -12.70 13.66
C TYR A 49 -1.92 -14.14 13.27
N ILE A 50 -0.86 -14.74 13.82
CA ILE A 50 -0.46 -16.12 13.49
C ILE A 50 -1.61 -17.12 13.68
N PRO A 51 -2.30 -17.19 14.85
CA PRO A 51 -3.38 -18.15 15.03
C PRO A 51 -4.58 -17.90 14.09
N LEU A 52 -4.81 -16.65 13.67
CA LEU A 52 -5.88 -16.30 12.73
C LEU A 52 -5.55 -16.82 11.32
N ILE A 53 -4.31 -16.64 10.88
CA ILE A 53 -3.80 -17.16 9.59
C ILE A 53 -3.82 -18.69 9.59
N GLU A 54 -3.41 -19.34 10.70
CA GLU A 54 -3.46 -20.79 10.85
C GLU A 54 -4.91 -21.32 10.79
N ALA A 55 -5.86 -20.58 11.35
CA ALA A 55 -7.27 -20.94 11.31
C ALA A 55 -7.82 -20.86 9.89
N GLU A 56 -7.54 -19.78 9.15
CA GLU A 56 -7.97 -19.64 7.74
C GLU A 56 -7.29 -20.71 6.86
N MET A 57 -5.99 -20.94 7.02
CA MET A 57 -5.25 -21.97 6.28
C MET A 57 -5.91 -23.36 6.38
N LYS A 58 -6.50 -23.72 7.52
CA LYS A 58 -7.21 -24.99 7.71
C LYS A 58 -8.50 -25.09 6.88
N THR A 59 -9.07 -23.96 6.45
CA THR A 59 -10.27 -23.94 5.61
C THR A 59 -9.95 -24.11 4.12
N LEU A 60 -8.66 -24.04 3.76
CA LEU A 60 -8.22 -24.21 2.40
C LEU A 60 -8.50 -25.63 1.89
N LYS A 61 -9.22 -25.76 0.78
CA LYS A 61 -9.52 -27.05 0.18
C LYS A 61 -8.28 -27.64 -0.53
N LYS A 62 -8.29 -28.97 -0.76
CA LYS A 62 -7.18 -29.68 -1.41
C LYS A 62 -6.76 -29.13 -2.79
N ASN A 63 -7.67 -28.46 -3.48
CA ASN A 63 -7.44 -27.84 -4.79
C ASN A 63 -7.08 -26.34 -4.69
N ASN A 64 -6.58 -25.89 -3.53
CA ASN A 64 -6.21 -24.50 -3.27
C ASN A 64 -7.39 -23.50 -3.41
N VAL A 65 -8.61 -23.93 -3.18
CA VAL A 65 -9.79 -23.06 -3.16
C VAL A 65 -10.09 -22.64 -1.73
N LEU A 66 -10.14 -21.34 -1.51
CA LEU A 66 -10.59 -20.72 -0.26
C LEU A 66 -12.06 -20.31 -0.41
N LYS A 67 -12.91 -20.76 0.51
CA LYS A 67 -14.27 -20.23 0.68
C LYS A 67 -14.25 -19.32 1.88
N LYS A 68 -14.37 -18.01 1.66
CA LYS A 68 -14.49 -17.04 2.76
C LYS A 68 -15.85 -17.17 3.43
N LYS A 69 -15.86 -16.97 4.75
CA LYS A 69 -17.09 -16.84 5.51
C LYS A 69 -17.82 -15.59 5.04
N ASP A 70 -19.12 -15.63 5.01
CA ASP A 70 -19.98 -14.49 4.65
C ASP A 70 -19.77 -13.90 3.21
N SER A 71 -19.22 -14.72 2.29
CA SER A 71 -19.07 -14.37 0.89
C SER A 71 -19.61 -15.47 -0.02
N SER A 72 -20.27 -15.08 -1.11
CA SER A 72 -20.68 -15.99 -2.19
C SER A 72 -19.49 -16.43 -3.05
N LEU A 73 -18.32 -15.84 -2.84
CA LEU A 73 -17.15 -16.03 -3.69
C LEU A 73 -16.31 -17.23 -3.22
N GLN A 74 -15.81 -17.97 -4.19
CA GLN A 74 -14.75 -18.95 -3.98
C GLN A 74 -13.47 -18.43 -4.67
N ILE A 75 -12.41 -18.32 -3.90
CA ILE A 75 -11.14 -17.76 -4.37
C ILE A 75 -10.20 -18.92 -4.69
N GLN A 76 -9.76 -19.01 -5.94
CA GLN A 76 -8.66 -19.87 -6.32
C GLN A 76 -7.35 -19.20 -5.92
N THR A 77 -6.64 -19.76 -4.94
CA THR A 77 -5.33 -19.28 -4.55
C THR A 77 -4.26 -19.79 -5.52
N LEU A 78 -3.21 -19.00 -5.73
CA LEU A 78 -2.11 -19.32 -6.64
C LEU A 78 -1.03 -20.18 -5.97
N GLU A 79 -0.61 -19.82 -4.77
CA GLU A 79 0.44 -20.49 -4.00
C GLU A 79 -0.14 -21.45 -2.96
N GLY A 80 -1.44 -21.30 -2.62
CA GLY A 80 -2.13 -22.17 -1.68
C GLY A 80 -1.49 -22.09 -0.28
N LYS A 81 -1.33 -23.26 0.35
CA LYS A 81 -0.82 -23.39 1.71
C LYS A 81 0.55 -22.73 1.92
N THR A 82 1.39 -22.72 0.90
CA THR A 82 2.76 -22.15 0.98
C THR A 82 2.73 -20.65 1.31
N ALA A 83 1.78 -19.88 0.75
CA ALA A 83 1.67 -18.45 1.04
C ALA A 83 1.30 -18.19 2.52
N TYR A 84 0.47 -19.06 3.11
CA TYR A 84 0.11 -18.98 4.54
C TYR A 84 1.30 -19.31 5.44
N GLU A 85 2.04 -20.37 5.12
CA GLU A 85 3.24 -20.79 5.86
C GLU A 85 4.32 -19.71 5.82
N ASP A 86 4.50 -19.08 4.67
CA ASP A 86 5.40 -17.95 4.47
C ASP A 86 4.95 -16.71 5.31
N ALA A 87 3.65 -16.39 5.31
CA ALA A 87 3.11 -15.33 6.15
C ALA A 87 3.34 -15.57 7.65
N ILE A 88 3.14 -16.80 8.11
CA ILE A 88 3.38 -17.19 9.50
C ILE A 88 4.88 -17.07 9.84
N SER A 89 5.75 -17.52 8.96
CA SER A 89 7.20 -17.40 9.14
C SER A 89 7.63 -15.94 9.24
N PHE A 90 7.16 -15.10 8.33
CA PHE A 90 7.39 -13.66 8.36
C PHE A 90 6.94 -13.03 9.68
N LEU A 91 5.72 -13.33 10.15
CA LEU A 91 5.19 -12.75 11.39
C LEU A 91 5.92 -13.20 12.66
N ARG A 92 6.57 -14.36 12.65
CA ARG A 92 7.40 -14.81 13.77
C ARG A 92 8.63 -13.93 13.98
N GLU A 93 9.17 -13.41 12.89
CA GLU A 93 10.39 -12.59 12.87
C GLU A 93 10.09 -11.08 12.89
N GLN A 94 8.89 -10.70 12.41
CA GLN A 94 8.49 -9.30 12.32
C GLN A 94 8.46 -8.64 13.71
N LYS A 95 9.22 -7.57 13.85
CA LYS A 95 9.20 -6.71 15.04
C LYS A 95 8.00 -5.78 14.99
N GLU A 96 7.60 -5.30 16.16
CA GLU A 96 6.61 -4.23 16.28
C GLU A 96 7.10 -2.95 15.59
N VAL A 97 6.16 -2.20 15.02
CA VAL A 97 6.40 -0.91 14.38
C VAL A 97 5.38 0.12 14.88
N ASN A 98 5.71 1.38 14.72
CA ASN A 98 4.88 2.48 15.22
C ASN A 98 3.45 2.41 14.66
N PRO A 99 2.44 2.76 15.47
CA PRO A 99 1.06 2.87 15.00
C PRO A 99 0.94 4.04 14.02
N LEU A 100 -0.01 3.91 13.10
CA LEU A 100 -0.34 4.91 12.10
C LEU A 100 -1.41 5.87 12.63
N THR A 101 -1.36 7.11 12.21
CA THR A 101 -2.42 8.10 12.42
C THR A 101 -3.39 8.05 11.24
N LYS A 102 -4.70 8.02 11.53
CA LYS A 102 -5.72 8.08 10.48
C LYS A 102 -5.77 9.48 9.88
N GLU A 103 -5.64 9.59 8.55
CA GLU A 103 -5.72 10.84 7.82
C GLU A 103 -6.89 10.83 6.83
N ILE A 104 -7.82 11.77 7.03
CA ILE A 104 -9.06 11.82 6.25
C ILE A 104 -8.81 12.16 4.78
N LYS A 105 -7.80 12.98 4.48
CA LYS A 105 -7.47 13.38 3.11
C LYS A 105 -6.91 12.22 2.30
N LEU A 106 -6.12 11.35 2.94
CA LEU A 106 -5.70 10.08 2.32
C LEU A 106 -6.91 9.14 2.14
N SER A 107 -7.89 9.18 3.05
CA SER A 107 -9.11 8.39 2.89
C SER A 107 -9.96 8.87 1.71
N TYR A 108 -9.96 10.18 1.40
CA TYR A 108 -10.61 10.70 0.18
C TYR A 108 -9.89 10.22 -1.08
N ALA A 109 -8.56 10.25 -1.12
CA ALA A 109 -7.78 9.72 -2.25
C ALA A 109 -8.03 8.21 -2.46
N ALA A 110 -8.15 7.45 -1.37
CA ALA A 110 -8.53 6.04 -1.40
C ALA A 110 -9.97 5.84 -1.92
N LEU A 111 -10.90 6.72 -1.50
CA LEU A 111 -12.30 6.65 -1.91
C LEU A 111 -12.49 6.94 -3.41
N ASP A 112 -11.73 7.89 -3.96
CA ASP A 112 -11.72 8.15 -5.40
C ASP A 112 -11.45 6.86 -6.18
N LEU A 113 -10.42 6.10 -5.76
CA LEU A 113 -10.09 4.84 -6.43
C LEU A 113 -11.13 3.75 -6.17
N VAL A 114 -11.58 3.59 -4.92
CA VAL A 114 -12.62 2.61 -4.57
C VAL A 114 -13.87 2.79 -5.43
N THR A 115 -14.33 4.04 -5.60
CA THR A 115 -15.50 4.35 -6.42
C THR A 115 -15.26 3.98 -7.88
N ASP A 116 -14.13 4.40 -8.44
CA ASP A 116 -13.83 4.17 -9.85
C ASP A 116 -13.66 2.69 -10.19
N ILE A 117 -12.77 1.97 -9.47
CA ILE A 117 -12.49 0.55 -9.78
C ILE A 117 -13.64 -0.36 -9.37
N GLY A 118 -14.41 0.00 -8.33
CA GLY A 118 -15.58 -0.73 -7.89
C GLY A 118 -16.68 -0.76 -8.94
N GLU A 119 -16.98 0.38 -9.55
CA GLU A 119 -17.96 0.49 -10.65
C GLU A 119 -17.47 -0.20 -11.92
N ARG A 120 -16.19 -0.05 -12.29
CA ARG A 120 -15.61 -0.69 -13.49
C ARG A 120 -15.38 -2.19 -13.34
N GLY A 121 -15.45 -2.74 -12.13
CA GLY A 121 -15.21 -4.16 -11.89
C GLY A 121 -13.76 -4.60 -12.13
N VAL A 122 -12.79 -3.71 -11.93
CA VAL A 122 -11.37 -3.99 -12.18
C VAL A 122 -10.54 -3.78 -10.92
N VAL A 123 -9.37 -4.42 -10.84
CA VAL A 123 -8.37 -4.17 -9.80
C VAL A 123 -7.20 -3.46 -10.46
N SER A 124 -7.02 -2.19 -10.14
CA SER A 124 -6.02 -1.32 -10.75
C SER A 124 -5.60 -0.23 -9.78
N HIS A 125 -4.31 0.14 -9.81
CA HIS A 125 -3.79 1.32 -9.14
C HIS A 125 -4.00 2.61 -9.94
N GLN A 126 -4.43 2.51 -11.19
CA GLN A 126 -4.84 3.65 -12.03
C GLN A 126 -6.36 3.78 -12.04
N ASP A 127 -6.84 5.02 -11.85
CA ASP A 127 -8.23 5.36 -12.11
C ASP A 127 -8.53 5.42 -13.63
N LYS A 128 -9.77 5.68 -13.99
CA LYS A 128 -10.20 5.78 -15.40
C LYS A 128 -9.50 6.89 -16.20
N ASP A 129 -9.05 7.92 -15.50
CA ASP A 129 -8.39 9.08 -16.09
C ASP A 129 -6.86 8.89 -16.19
N GLY A 130 -6.37 7.72 -15.76
CA GLY A 130 -4.95 7.34 -15.79
C GLY A 130 -4.14 7.82 -14.60
N ASN A 131 -4.78 8.44 -13.59
CA ASN A 131 -4.09 8.91 -12.40
C ASN A 131 -3.70 7.76 -11.48
N TYR A 132 -2.49 7.80 -10.96
CA TYR A 132 -2.01 6.95 -9.89
C TYR A 132 -2.35 7.54 -8.51
N MET A 133 -1.91 6.89 -7.46
CA MET A 133 -2.12 7.29 -6.08
C MET A 133 -1.63 8.72 -5.79
N SER A 134 -0.46 9.09 -6.30
CA SER A 134 0.13 10.43 -6.10
C SER A 134 -0.80 11.55 -6.54
N GLU A 135 -1.30 11.47 -7.77
CA GLU A 135 -2.20 12.48 -8.32
C GLU A 135 -3.52 12.53 -7.56
N ARG A 136 -4.00 11.39 -7.07
CA ARG A 136 -5.21 11.35 -6.23
C ARG A 136 -4.99 11.97 -4.85
N ILE A 137 -3.84 11.72 -4.20
CA ILE A 137 -3.51 12.36 -2.92
C ILE A 137 -3.40 13.88 -3.10
N GLU A 138 -2.74 14.33 -4.17
CA GLU A 138 -2.50 15.74 -4.47
C GLU A 138 -3.77 16.55 -4.75
N LYS A 139 -4.92 15.89 -5.01
CA LYS A 139 -6.22 16.59 -5.02
C LYS A 139 -6.59 17.13 -3.64
N TYR A 140 -6.18 16.49 -2.55
CA TYR A 140 -6.64 16.76 -1.19
C TYR A 140 -5.57 17.33 -0.26
N CYS A 141 -4.31 16.92 -0.41
CA CYS A 141 -3.20 17.37 0.42
C CYS A 141 -1.88 17.23 -0.33
N GLU A 142 -0.84 17.78 0.24
CA GLU A 142 0.53 17.47 -0.14
C GLU A 142 1.05 16.34 0.77
N TRP A 143 1.93 15.52 0.23
CA TRP A 143 2.54 14.42 0.96
C TRP A 143 4.06 14.51 0.92
N ASP A 144 4.73 13.99 1.94
CA ASP A 144 6.17 14.06 2.09
C ASP A 144 6.76 12.67 2.28
N TYR A 145 8.02 12.54 1.92
CA TYR A 145 8.90 11.39 2.05
C TYR A 145 8.50 10.21 1.18
N CYS A 146 7.39 9.58 1.46
CA CYS A 146 6.94 8.39 0.75
C CYS A 146 5.42 8.24 0.86
N ALA A 147 4.85 7.58 -0.13
CA ALA A 147 3.46 7.14 -0.13
C ALA A 147 3.35 5.76 -0.78
N ASN A 148 2.35 5.00 -0.40
CA ASN A 148 2.06 3.70 -0.98
C ASN A 148 0.56 3.42 -0.95
N GLU A 149 0.11 2.56 -1.84
CA GLU A 149 -1.28 2.14 -1.94
C GLU A 149 -1.38 0.63 -1.98
N VAL A 150 -2.31 0.10 -1.21
CA VAL A 150 -2.62 -1.33 -1.14
C VAL A 150 -4.09 -1.52 -1.44
N ILE A 151 -4.39 -2.48 -2.32
CA ILE A 151 -5.76 -2.82 -2.72
C ILE A 151 -6.06 -4.26 -2.28
N GLU A 152 -7.18 -4.45 -1.60
CA GLU A 152 -7.73 -5.75 -1.26
C GLU A 152 -9.15 -5.86 -1.78
N VAL A 153 -9.53 -7.05 -2.23
CA VAL A 153 -10.89 -7.33 -2.74
C VAL A 153 -11.46 -8.58 -2.10
N SER A 154 -12.78 -8.63 -2.00
CA SER A 154 -13.57 -9.78 -1.54
C SER A 154 -13.65 -10.02 -0.02
N SER A 155 -12.95 -9.28 0.82
CA SER A 155 -13.01 -9.47 2.28
C SER A 155 -13.98 -8.49 2.94
N LYS A 156 -14.92 -9.02 3.73
CA LYS A 156 -16.00 -8.26 4.37
C LYS A 156 -15.72 -7.89 5.84
N SER A 157 -14.60 -8.31 6.39
CA SER A 157 -14.19 -7.95 7.75
C SER A 157 -12.78 -7.40 7.80
N ALA A 158 -12.49 -6.56 8.80
CA ALA A 158 -11.16 -5.99 9.02
C ALA A 158 -10.08 -7.07 9.18
N THR A 159 -10.41 -8.14 9.89
CA THR A 159 -9.50 -9.27 10.12
C THR A 159 -9.20 -10.01 8.82
N ASP A 160 -10.22 -10.31 8.01
CA ASP A 160 -10.03 -11.02 6.74
C ASP A 160 -9.27 -10.18 5.72
N ILE A 161 -9.48 -8.85 5.69
CA ILE A 161 -8.70 -7.92 4.88
C ILE A 161 -7.21 -8.02 5.24
N LEU A 162 -6.88 -7.95 6.54
CA LEU A 162 -5.49 -8.02 6.97
C LEU A 162 -4.88 -9.40 6.75
N ILE A 163 -5.64 -10.49 6.93
CA ILE A 163 -5.15 -11.84 6.60
C ILE A 163 -4.86 -11.94 5.10
N SER A 164 -5.76 -11.46 4.24
CA SER A 164 -5.56 -11.45 2.78
C SER A 164 -4.28 -10.72 2.39
N LEU A 165 -4.05 -9.53 2.97
CA LEU A 165 -2.85 -8.72 2.73
C LEU A 165 -1.57 -9.34 3.33
N LEU A 166 -1.68 -10.07 4.45
CA LEU A 166 -0.55 -10.77 5.08
C LEU A 166 -0.15 -12.02 4.31
N VAL A 167 -1.13 -12.82 3.87
CA VAL A 167 -0.89 -14.00 3.02
C VAL A 167 -0.34 -13.57 1.68
N ASP A 168 -0.90 -12.51 1.11
CA ASP A 168 -0.42 -11.84 -0.11
C ASP A 168 -0.22 -12.84 -1.27
N ASP A 169 -1.20 -13.75 -1.44
CA ASP A 169 -1.14 -14.87 -2.36
C ASP A 169 -0.94 -14.41 -3.81
N GLY A 170 0.07 -14.93 -4.49
CA GLY A 170 0.40 -14.62 -5.87
C GLY A 170 1.01 -13.23 -6.11
N ILE A 171 1.23 -12.45 -5.07
CA ILE A 171 1.91 -11.16 -5.18
C ILE A 171 3.41 -11.36 -5.03
N ARG A 172 4.14 -10.94 -6.07
CA ARG A 172 5.61 -11.02 -6.08
C ARG A 172 6.17 -10.20 -4.91
N ASP A 173 7.19 -10.74 -4.26
CA ASP A 173 7.94 -10.09 -3.17
C ASP A 173 7.07 -9.69 -1.96
N LYS A 174 5.80 -10.14 -1.94
CA LYS A 174 4.83 -9.88 -0.86
C LYS A 174 4.72 -8.39 -0.52
N LEU A 175 4.54 -7.57 -1.57
CA LEU A 175 4.60 -6.11 -1.47
C LEU A 175 3.50 -5.54 -0.57
N ASN A 176 2.29 -6.12 -0.59
CA ASN A 176 1.21 -5.66 0.28
C ASN A 176 1.51 -5.96 1.75
N ARG A 177 1.99 -7.18 2.06
CA ARG A 177 2.45 -7.56 3.40
C ARG A 177 3.53 -6.61 3.92
N ARG A 178 4.55 -6.34 3.10
CA ARG A 178 5.65 -5.44 3.48
C ARG A 178 5.15 -4.03 3.75
N ALA A 179 4.20 -3.52 2.98
CA ALA A 179 3.63 -2.18 3.17
C ALA A 179 2.97 -2.02 4.56
N LEU A 180 2.34 -3.08 5.09
CA LEU A 180 1.70 -3.02 6.41
C LEU A 180 2.69 -2.73 7.55
N PHE A 181 3.97 -3.09 7.39
CA PHE A 181 4.99 -2.99 8.44
C PHE A 181 6.10 -1.97 8.15
N GLN A 182 5.97 -1.17 7.10
CA GLN A 182 6.93 -0.10 6.86
C GLN A 182 6.87 0.95 7.98
N ASN A 183 8.02 1.20 8.60
CA ASN A 183 8.13 2.14 9.73
C ASN A 183 8.17 3.60 9.28
N VAL A 184 8.46 3.82 7.99
CA VAL A 184 8.48 5.16 7.39
C VAL A 184 7.09 5.78 7.21
N TYR A 185 6.02 4.98 7.27
CA TYR A 185 4.66 5.49 7.20
C TYR A 185 4.17 5.92 8.59
N ASN A 186 3.66 7.15 8.67
CA ASN A 186 3.06 7.73 9.87
C ASN A 186 1.54 7.88 9.74
N TYR A 187 1.04 7.91 8.51
CA TYR A 187 -0.37 8.18 8.22
C TYR A 187 -0.98 7.09 7.34
N VAL A 188 -2.27 6.87 7.53
CA VAL A 188 -3.06 5.97 6.68
C VAL A 188 -4.44 6.55 6.41
N GLY A 189 -4.85 6.48 5.14
CA GLY A 189 -6.23 6.65 4.69
C GLY A 189 -6.82 5.31 4.33
N ILE A 190 -8.10 5.10 4.65
CA ILE A 190 -8.80 3.84 4.36
C ILE A 190 -10.14 4.15 3.75
N ALA A 191 -10.44 3.48 2.64
CA ALA A 191 -11.77 3.47 2.04
C ALA A 191 -12.19 2.05 1.68
N CYS A 192 -13.48 1.75 1.85
CA CYS A 192 -14.12 0.52 1.40
C CYS A 192 -15.38 0.87 0.63
N GLY A 193 -15.71 0.08 -0.37
CA GLY A 193 -16.90 0.27 -1.17
C GLY A 193 -17.30 -0.99 -1.93
N PRO A 194 -18.46 -0.95 -2.63
CA PRO A 194 -18.92 -2.06 -3.44
C PRO A 194 -18.00 -2.30 -4.64
N HIS A 195 -17.91 -3.56 -5.07
CA HIS A 195 -17.18 -3.94 -6.28
C HIS A 195 -18.02 -4.94 -7.08
N THR A 196 -18.24 -4.64 -8.36
CA THR A 196 -19.16 -5.42 -9.20
C THR A 196 -18.76 -6.89 -9.37
N GLU A 197 -17.44 -7.18 -9.40
CA GLU A 197 -16.93 -8.55 -9.55
C GLU A 197 -16.58 -9.23 -8.22
N TYR A 198 -16.13 -8.47 -7.22
CA TYR A 198 -15.58 -9.00 -5.96
C TYR A 198 -16.44 -8.68 -4.73
N GLU A 199 -17.66 -8.16 -4.90
CA GLU A 199 -18.59 -7.72 -3.85
C GLU A 199 -18.11 -6.48 -3.09
N ILE A 200 -16.85 -6.44 -2.68
CA ILE A 200 -16.23 -5.34 -1.94
C ILE A 200 -14.79 -5.11 -2.40
N VAL A 201 -14.37 -3.85 -2.38
CA VAL A 201 -12.98 -3.44 -2.51
C VAL A 201 -12.59 -2.53 -1.33
N THR A 202 -11.38 -2.72 -0.87
CA THR A 202 -10.76 -1.92 0.18
C THR A 202 -9.43 -1.36 -0.32
N VAL A 203 -9.23 -0.06 -0.13
CA VAL A 203 -7.98 0.64 -0.48
C VAL A 203 -7.41 1.28 0.78
N LEU A 204 -6.13 1.01 1.03
CA LEU A 204 -5.34 1.67 2.06
C LEU A 204 -4.27 2.52 1.38
N VAL A 205 -4.23 3.80 1.72
CA VAL A 205 -3.21 4.75 1.26
C VAL A 205 -2.36 5.16 2.44
N PHE A 206 -1.06 4.90 2.35
CA PHE A 206 -0.07 5.22 3.37
C PHE A 206 0.74 6.45 2.98
N ALA A 207 1.18 7.25 3.95
CA ALA A 207 2.14 8.33 3.72
C ALA A 207 3.10 8.51 4.91
N GLY A 208 4.32 8.94 4.61
CA GLY A 208 5.31 9.30 5.65
C GLY A 208 5.02 10.65 6.27
N GLY A 209 4.59 11.63 5.49
CA GLY A 209 4.21 12.97 5.93
C GLY A 209 3.01 13.50 5.15
N ILE A 210 2.24 14.40 5.78
CA ILE A 210 1.07 15.05 5.19
C ILE A 210 1.11 16.53 5.53
N ARG A 211 0.85 17.36 4.50
CA ARG A 211 0.70 18.81 4.64
C ARG A 211 -0.62 19.28 4.01
N PRO A 212 -1.22 20.35 4.54
CA PRO A 212 -2.38 20.96 3.90
C PRO A 212 -2.01 21.45 2.48
N LYS A 213 -2.91 21.26 1.53
CA LYS A 213 -2.74 21.74 0.16
C LYS A 213 -2.63 23.26 0.14
N GLY A 214 -1.65 23.78 -0.60
CA GLY A 214 -1.42 25.21 -0.70
C GLY A 214 -0.82 25.84 0.55
N THR A 215 -0.30 25.05 1.48
CA THR A 215 0.51 25.59 2.56
C THR A 215 1.80 26.13 1.95
N LEU A 216 1.79 27.42 1.61
CA LEU A 216 3.01 28.13 1.31
C LEU A 216 3.91 27.96 2.53
N PHE A 217 5.12 27.42 2.33
CA PHE A 217 6.17 27.54 3.32
C PHE A 217 6.56 29.02 3.42
N TYR A 218 5.75 29.82 4.12
CA TYR A 218 6.21 31.06 4.70
C TYR A 218 6.94 30.68 5.99
N GLN A 219 8.16 30.24 5.84
CA GLN A 219 9.16 30.39 6.88
C GLN A 219 10.52 30.56 6.26
N LEU A 220 10.90 31.86 6.29
CA LEU A 220 12.18 32.34 6.78
C LEU A 220 13.33 31.39 6.42
N GLY A 221 14.10 31.73 5.38
CA GLY A 221 15.53 31.54 5.22
C GLY A 221 16.30 30.65 6.20
N SER A 222 15.79 29.49 6.53
CA SER A 222 16.54 28.44 7.17
C SER A 222 16.41 27.22 6.26
N GLU A 223 17.53 26.88 5.63
CA GLU A 223 17.72 25.52 5.14
C GLU A 223 17.45 24.61 6.32
N TYR A 224 16.37 23.83 6.27
CA TYR A 224 16.21 22.69 7.13
C TYR A 224 17.21 21.66 6.62
N GLU A 225 18.41 21.67 7.17
CA GLU A 225 19.22 20.48 7.23
C GLU A 225 18.42 19.47 8.05
N LEU A 226 17.82 18.48 7.36
CA LEU A 226 17.34 17.28 8.01
C LEU A 226 18.54 16.71 8.77
N ARG A 227 18.38 16.52 10.08
CA ARG A 227 19.43 15.92 10.91
C ARG A 227 19.78 14.56 10.33
N ASP A 228 21.05 14.21 10.38
CA ASP A 228 21.62 12.95 9.85
C ASP A 228 21.01 11.66 10.44
N ASP A 229 20.09 11.77 11.39
CA ASP A 229 19.37 10.66 12.03
C ASP A 229 18.07 10.30 11.31
N ASP A 230 17.64 11.12 10.37
CA ASP A 230 16.39 10.92 9.64
C ASP A 230 16.64 10.11 8.37
N TYR A 231 16.40 8.79 8.52
CA TYR A 231 16.17 7.83 7.43
C TYR A 231 17.40 7.36 6.65
N ASP A 232 18.20 6.55 7.30
CA ASP A 232 18.88 5.46 6.60
C ASP A 232 17.83 4.47 6.10
N TYR A 233 17.42 4.61 4.84
CA TYR A 233 16.77 3.54 4.14
C TYR A 233 17.80 2.43 3.99
N GLY A 234 17.92 1.59 5.03
CA GLY A 234 18.73 0.38 5.01
C GLY A 234 18.35 -0.47 3.83
N ILE A 235 19.06 -0.30 2.74
CA ILE A 235 18.68 -0.83 1.45
C ILE A 235 19.61 -1.99 1.17
N ASN A 236 19.06 -3.17 1.26
CA ASN A 236 19.54 -4.32 0.53
C ASN A 236 19.23 -4.12 -0.96
N GLN A 237 19.99 -4.74 -1.85
CA GLN A 237 19.79 -4.79 -3.31
C GLN A 237 18.34 -5.18 -3.74
N GLU A 238 17.48 -5.54 -2.79
CA GLU A 238 16.09 -5.94 -2.93
C GLU A 238 15.09 -4.79 -2.76
N ASN A 239 15.53 -3.52 -2.63
CA ASN A 239 14.59 -2.42 -2.51
C ASN A 239 13.87 -2.18 -3.85
N PRO A 240 12.54 -2.39 -3.91
CA PRO A 240 11.77 -2.24 -5.14
C PRO A 240 11.80 -0.81 -5.71
N PHE A 241 12.13 0.20 -4.90
CA PHE A 241 12.28 1.58 -5.36
C PHE A 241 13.59 1.80 -6.13
N LEU A 242 14.64 1.00 -5.88
CA LEU A 242 15.88 1.06 -6.66
C LEU A 242 15.78 0.28 -7.98
N ILE A 243 15.08 -0.85 -7.99
CA ILE A 243 14.98 -1.74 -9.17
C ILE A 243 14.28 -1.05 -10.35
N HIS A 244 13.44 -0.07 -10.08
CA HIS A 244 12.65 0.62 -11.10
C HIS A 244 12.98 2.12 -11.23
N ASP A 245 13.94 2.63 -10.47
CA ASP A 245 14.38 4.02 -10.62
C ASP A 245 15.33 4.14 -11.81
N PRO A 246 14.95 4.88 -12.88
CA PRO A 246 15.78 5.00 -14.07
C PRO A 246 17.11 5.72 -13.83
N ASP A 247 17.22 6.46 -12.72
CA ASP A 247 18.42 7.21 -12.36
C ASP A 247 19.37 6.39 -11.45
N ALA A 248 18.92 5.22 -10.95
CA ALA A 248 19.72 4.37 -10.09
C ALA A 248 20.86 3.70 -10.87
N ARG A 249 22.07 3.73 -10.31
CA ARG A 249 23.21 2.96 -10.84
C ARG A 249 23.11 1.49 -10.38
N GLU A 250 23.65 0.58 -11.17
CA GLU A 250 23.64 -0.88 -10.88
C GLU A 250 24.25 -1.26 -9.51
N ASN A 251 25.20 -0.46 -9.03
CA ASN A 251 25.86 -0.65 -7.74
C ASN A 251 25.28 0.19 -6.58
N ALA A 252 24.07 0.74 -6.75
CA ALA A 252 23.41 1.49 -5.69
C ALA A 252 22.90 0.54 -4.59
N THR A 253 23.27 0.84 -3.35
CA THR A 253 22.88 0.10 -2.15
C THR A 253 21.91 0.88 -1.28
N GLY A 254 21.69 2.17 -1.57
CA GLY A 254 20.86 3.07 -0.81
C GLY A 254 20.28 4.21 -1.64
N LEU A 255 19.10 4.70 -1.27
CA LEU A 255 18.47 5.89 -1.85
C LEU A 255 17.91 6.80 -0.76
N ARG A 256 18.31 8.05 -0.78
CA ARG A 256 17.71 9.13 0.01
C ARG A 256 17.15 10.18 -0.96
N VAL A 257 15.90 10.58 -0.78
CA VAL A 257 15.25 11.58 -1.65
C VAL A 257 14.94 12.82 -0.83
N VAL A 258 15.42 13.98 -1.29
CA VAL A 258 15.13 15.28 -0.70
C VAL A 258 14.40 16.13 -1.73
N LYS A 259 13.19 16.57 -1.41
CA LYS A 259 12.43 17.52 -2.23
C LYS A 259 12.49 18.91 -1.59
N THR A 260 12.92 19.90 -2.37
CA THR A 260 13.01 21.30 -1.94
C THR A 260 12.22 22.17 -2.93
N ARG A 261 11.37 23.04 -2.41
CA ARG A 261 10.70 24.04 -3.25
C ARG A 261 11.56 25.29 -3.29
N LYS A 262 11.99 25.71 -4.51
CA LYS A 262 12.66 26.97 -4.75
C LYS A 262 11.69 27.96 -5.38
N PHE A 263 11.81 29.23 -5.05
CA PHE A 263 11.06 30.31 -5.68
C PHE A 263 11.98 31.13 -6.60
N ILE A 264 11.57 31.25 -7.85
CA ILE A 264 12.26 32.09 -8.83
C ILE A 264 11.26 33.16 -9.30
N GLY A 265 11.33 34.35 -8.70
CA GLY A 265 10.32 35.38 -8.89
C GLY A 265 8.95 34.93 -8.32
N ASN A 266 7.91 34.97 -9.14
CA ASN A 266 6.55 34.55 -8.76
C ASN A 266 6.24 33.08 -9.09
N LYS A 267 7.23 32.31 -9.54
CA LYS A 267 7.08 30.89 -9.85
C LYS A 267 7.78 30.04 -8.79
N SER A 268 7.17 28.93 -8.44
CA SER A 268 7.82 27.92 -7.61
C SER A 268 8.21 26.71 -8.47
N ILE A 269 9.40 26.20 -8.25
CA ILE A 269 9.88 24.94 -8.81
C ILE A 269 10.13 23.96 -7.70
N ILE A 270 9.89 22.67 -7.95
CA ILE A 270 10.26 21.60 -7.05
C ILE A 270 11.59 21.04 -7.53
N VAL A 271 12.58 21.08 -6.66
CA VAL A 271 13.88 20.44 -6.88
C VAL A 271 13.89 19.15 -6.10
N THR A 272 13.99 18.03 -6.80
CA THR A 272 14.14 16.71 -6.20
C THR A 272 15.60 16.30 -6.30
N LYS A 273 16.25 16.05 -5.17
CA LYS A 273 17.60 15.48 -5.12
C LYS A 273 17.49 14.03 -4.67
N LYS A 274 18.00 13.13 -5.48
CA LYS A 274 18.15 11.71 -5.17
C LYS A 274 19.62 11.44 -4.86
N PHE A 275 19.88 10.92 -3.66
CA PHE A 275 21.19 10.54 -3.21
C PHE A 275 21.28 9.02 -3.20
N TYR A 276 22.05 8.44 -4.10
CA TYR A 276 22.27 7.01 -4.17
C TYR A 276 23.57 6.68 -3.44
N LYS A 277 23.47 5.91 -2.38
CA LYS A 277 24.65 5.34 -1.73
C LYS A 277 25.15 4.18 -2.57
N LEU A 278 26.42 4.18 -2.92
CA LEU A 278 27.04 3.12 -3.71
C LEU A 278 27.72 2.08 -2.82
N ASP A 279 28.02 0.92 -3.37
CA ASP A 279 28.67 -0.20 -2.68
C ASP A 279 30.10 0.14 -2.18
N ASP A 280 30.76 1.10 -2.81
CA ASP A 280 32.07 1.64 -2.40
C ASP A 280 31.99 2.68 -1.29
N GLY A 281 30.79 2.98 -0.77
CA GLY A 281 30.53 3.97 0.26
C GLY A 281 30.43 5.41 -0.23
N THR A 282 30.54 5.66 -1.53
CA THR A 282 30.34 7.00 -2.12
C THR A 282 28.87 7.29 -2.39
N GLU A 283 28.52 8.56 -2.59
CA GLU A 283 27.17 8.96 -2.99
C GLU A 283 27.16 9.46 -4.45
N HIS A 284 26.15 9.00 -5.19
CA HIS A 284 25.78 9.57 -6.49
C HIS A 284 24.51 10.42 -6.32
N VAL A 285 24.56 11.67 -6.76
CA VAL A 285 23.44 12.61 -6.59
C VAL A 285 22.84 12.95 -7.96
N VAL A 286 21.54 12.82 -8.07
CA VAL A 286 20.74 13.26 -9.22
C VAL A 286 19.83 14.39 -8.76
N GLU A 287 19.85 15.51 -9.45
CA GLU A 287 18.97 16.66 -9.20
C GLU A 287 18.00 16.83 -10.36
N LEU A 288 16.71 16.83 -10.06
CA LEU A 288 15.62 17.00 -11.01
C LEU A 288 14.85 18.28 -10.66
N GLU A 289 14.61 19.13 -11.66
CA GLU A 289 13.79 20.33 -11.50
C GLU A 289 12.47 20.14 -12.23
N GLU A 290 11.35 20.26 -11.50
CA GLU A 290 9.99 20.22 -12.05
C GLU A 290 9.39 21.63 -12.00
N PHE A 291 8.91 22.12 -13.15
CA PHE A 291 8.35 23.46 -13.34
C PHE A 291 6.83 23.45 -13.27
#